data_81feb7f105bcd76d8042a822526edf70
#
_entry.id   81feb7f105bcd76d8042a822526edf70
#
_cell.length_a   1.000
_cell.length_b   1.000
_cell.length_c   1.000
_cell.angle_alpha   90.00
_cell.angle_beta   90.00
_cell.angle_gamma   90.00
#
_symmetry.space_group_name_H-M   'P 1'
#
loop_
_entity.id
_entity.type
_entity.pdbx_description
1 polymer ?
#
loop_
_entity_poly.entity_id
_entity_poly.type
_entity_poly.pdbx_seq_one_letter_code
_entity_poly.pdbx_strand_id
1 'polypeptide(L)'
;MIENVKERLTEATGTAPKGYLAPLISESVHTPDLLDEAGYEYLLDWAHDEQPVWFDTEAKKGTGRILSVPYPQELNDVPQIMGRRREAPEFAEMILSAFDLHQRECTARPVVMGIALHPYLMGQAHRFAHLERALRSIKERAGAETWFTTTGAINSHFRNLEIEMS
;
A
#
# COMPACT_ATOMS: atom_id res chain seq x y z
N MET A 1 13.69 1.71 18.84
CA MET A 1 12.33 2.27 18.76
C MET A 1 11.40 1.37 17.92
N ILE A 2 11.77 0.96 16.72
CA ILE A 2 10.99 0.08 15.82
C ILE A 2 10.68 -1.27 16.49
N GLU A 3 11.67 -1.97 17.03
CA GLU A 3 11.48 -3.23 17.78
C GLU A 3 10.48 -3.10 18.92
N ASN A 4 10.63 -2.08 19.75
CA ASN A 4 9.73 -1.84 20.90
C ASN A 4 8.26 -1.65 20.45
N VAL A 5 8.03 -0.95 19.32
CA VAL A 5 6.68 -0.81 18.75
C VAL A 5 6.15 -2.16 18.29
N LYS A 6 6.97 -2.96 17.61
CA LYS A 6 6.60 -4.31 17.18
C LYS A 6 6.23 -5.21 18.36
N GLU A 7 7.06 -5.21 19.42
CA GLU A 7 6.80 -5.96 20.64
C GLU A 7 5.48 -5.58 21.29
N ARG A 8 5.24 -4.27 21.49
CA ARG A 8 3.99 -3.77 22.09
C ARG A 8 2.75 -4.08 21.26
N LEU A 9 2.85 -3.99 19.95
CA LEU A 9 1.75 -4.39 19.07
C LEU A 9 1.50 -5.90 19.15
N THR A 10 2.55 -6.69 19.20
CA THR A 10 2.46 -8.16 19.36
C THR A 10 1.80 -8.53 20.69
N GLU A 11 2.20 -7.90 21.78
CA GLU A 11 1.59 -8.10 23.09
C GLU A 11 0.10 -7.73 23.10
N ALA A 12 -0.26 -6.61 22.46
CA ALA A 12 -1.63 -6.12 22.44
C ALA A 12 -2.57 -6.91 21.51
N THR A 13 -2.06 -7.45 20.41
CA THR A 13 -2.89 -8.08 19.36
C THR A 13 -2.74 -9.60 19.28
N GLY A 14 -1.71 -10.16 19.95
CA GLY A 14 -1.34 -11.58 19.85
C GLY A 14 -0.64 -11.96 18.54
N THR A 15 -0.39 -10.98 17.64
CA THR A 15 0.22 -11.23 16.33
C THR A 15 1.27 -10.16 16.01
N ALA A 16 2.47 -10.58 15.63
CA ALA A 16 3.52 -9.67 15.23
C ALA A 16 3.18 -8.97 13.90
N PRO A 17 3.26 -7.63 13.82
CA PRO A 17 3.08 -6.93 12.56
C PRO A 17 4.19 -7.31 11.58
N LYS A 18 3.80 -7.54 10.31
CA LYS A 18 4.72 -7.90 9.22
C LYS A 18 5.02 -6.72 8.31
N GLY A 19 4.11 -5.76 8.23
CA GLY A 19 4.23 -4.57 7.39
C GLY A 19 4.42 -3.31 8.19
N TYR A 20 5.02 -2.32 7.56
CA TYR A 20 5.30 -1.02 8.13
C TYR A 20 4.84 0.10 7.18
N LEU A 21 4.25 1.13 7.75
CA LEU A 21 3.98 2.41 7.11
C LEU A 21 4.40 3.50 8.09
N ALA A 22 5.36 4.31 7.70
CA ALA A 22 5.87 5.39 8.54
C ALA A 22 4.85 6.52 8.71
N PRO A 23 4.84 7.20 9.85
CA PRO A 23 4.09 8.44 10.00
C PRO A 23 4.47 9.43 8.90
N LEU A 24 3.45 10.00 8.23
CA LEU A 24 3.63 10.94 7.10
C LEU A 24 4.45 10.36 5.93
N ILE A 25 4.52 9.03 5.81
CA ILE A 25 5.30 8.35 4.76
C ILE A 25 6.77 8.85 4.77
N SER A 26 7.34 8.96 5.98
CA SER A 26 8.67 9.56 6.16
C SER A 26 9.64 8.55 6.75
N GLU A 27 10.75 8.35 6.06
CA GLU A 27 11.84 7.46 6.46
C GLU A 27 13.17 8.19 6.59
N SER A 28 14.09 7.58 7.32
CA SER A 28 15.52 7.85 7.23
C SER A 28 16.19 6.84 6.30
N VAL A 29 17.39 7.14 5.86
CA VAL A 29 18.21 6.20 5.06
C VAL A 29 18.46 4.86 5.75
N HIS A 30 18.30 4.79 7.06
CA HIS A 30 18.50 3.57 7.86
C HIS A 30 17.21 2.84 8.18
N THR A 31 16.05 3.38 7.81
CA THR A 31 14.76 2.78 8.19
C THR A 31 14.57 1.39 7.59
N PRO A 32 14.85 1.13 6.30
CA PRO A 32 14.73 -0.21 5.73
C PRO A 32 15.61 -1.25 6.44
N ASP A 33 16.85 -0.89 6.78
CA ASP A 33 17.76 -1.79 7.50
C ASP A 33 17.22 -2.16 8.89
N LEU A 34 16.74 -1.16 9.63
CA LEU A 34 16.16 -1.35 10.96
C LEU A 34 14.85 -2.14 10.93
N LEU A 35 14.07 -2.02 9.87
CA LEU A 35 12.84 -2.80 9.67
C LEU A 35 13.17 -4.27 9.40
N ASP A 36 14.15 -4.55 8.52
CA ASP A 36 14.62 -5.90 8.26
C ASP A 36 15.23 -6.54 9.52
N GLU A 37 16.08 -5.80 10.28
CA GLU A 37 16.61 -6.25 11.57
C GLU A 37 15.51 -6.59 12.60
N ALA A 38 14.43 -5.81 12.62
CA ALA A 38 13.27 -6.05 13.47
C ALA A 38 12.33 -7.15 12.93
N GLY A 39 12.64 -7.73 11.76
CA GLY A 39 11.87 -8.79 11.13
C GLY A 39 10.52 -8.34 10.57
N TYR A 40 10.43 -7.10 10.09
CA TYR A 40 9.33 -6.71 9.20
C TYR A 40 9.58 -7.31 7.80
N GLU A 41 8.51 -7.66 7.12
CA GLU A 41 8.58 -8.33 5.82
C GLU A 41 8.42 -7.35 4.65
N TYR A 42 7.68 -6.26 4.85
CA TYR A 42 7.44 -5.25 3.82
C TYR A 42 7.20 -3.85 4.41
N LEU A 43 7.39 -2.84 3.56
CA LEU A 43 7.12 -1.43 3.85
C LEU A 43 6.25 -0.81 2.75
N LEU A 44 5.65 0.36 3.05
CA LEU A 44 4.68 1.06 2.20
C LEU A 44 5.03 2.55 1.99
N ASP A 45 6.27 2.95 2.26
CA ASP A 45 6.65 4.36 2.33
C ASP A 45 7.08 4.96 0.98
N TRP A 46 7.01 4.19 -0.11
CA TRP A 46 7.50 4.61 -1.42
C TRP A 46 6.43 4.55 -2.50
N ALA A 47 6.32 5.66 -3.22
CA ALA A 47 5.53 5.75 -4.45
C ALA A 47 6.47 5.50 -5.65
N HIS A 48 6.83 4.25 -5.85
CA HIS A 48 7.63 3.84 -7.01
C HIS A 48 6.73 3.32 -8.15
N ASP A 49 7.07 2.26 -8.83
CA ASP A 49 6.24 1.61 -9.85
C ASP A 49 4.97 0.97 -9.23
N GLU A 50 4.02 0.56 -10.07
CA GLU A 50 2.81 -0.19 -9.67
C GLU A 50 3.08 -1.66 -9.33
N GLN A 51 4.32 -2.06 -9.20
CA GLN A 51 4.72 -3.41 -8.80
C GLN A 51 5.54 -3.41 -7.51
N PRO A 52 5.40 -4.43 -6.66
CA PRO A 52 6.29 -4.59 -5.53
C PRO A 52 7.75 -4.74 -6.00
N VAL A 53 8.68 -4.13 -5.29
CA VAL A 53 10.12 -4.22 -5.57
C VAL A 53 10.89 -4.57 -4.31
N TRP A 54 11.96 -5.32 -4.46
CA TRP A 54 12.88 -5.58 -3.37
C TRP A 54 13.84 -4.42 -3.15
N PHE A 55 13.97 -3.99 -1.90
CA PHE A 55 15.04 -3.11 -1.45
C PHE A 55 16.08 -3.97 -0.74
N ASP A 56 17.31 -3.92 -1.21
CA ASP A 56 18.45 -4.51 -0.51
C ASP A 56 18.71 -3.71 0.78
N THR A 57 19.03 -4.41 1.85
CA THR A 57 19.32 -3.83 3.15
C THR A 57 20.75 -4.16 3.59
N GLU A 58 21.35 -3.24 4.34
CA GLU A 58 22.64 -3.46 5.03
C GLU A 58 22.44 -3.92 6.48
N ALA A 59 21.29 -4.55 6.75
CA ALA A 59 20.92 -5.06 8.05
C ALA A 59 21.95 -6.07 8.58
N LYS A 60 22.40 -5.87 9.82
CA LYS A 60 23.36 -6.79 10.48
C LYS A 60 22.70 -8.13 10.85
N LYS A 61 21.40 -8.11 11.06
CA LYS A 61 20.56 -9.27 11.32
C LYS A 61 19.31 -9.08 10.49
N GLY A 62 18.90 -10.07 9.75
CA GLY A 62 17.74 -9.97 8.88
C GLY A 62 17.88 -10.86 7.66
N THR A 63 17.12 -10.55 6.64
CA THR A 63 17.13 -11.29 5.37
C THR A 63 18.03 -10.67 4.31
N GLY A 64 18.58 -9.46 4.55
CA GLY A 64 19.33 -8.66 3.60
C GLY A 64 18.47 -7.93 2.58
N ARG A 65 17.14 -7.99 2.72
CA ARG A 65 16.19 -7.30 1.84
C ARG A 65 14.81 -7.17 2.47
N ILE A 66 14.08 -6.12 2.07
CA ILE A 66 12.69 -5.89 2.47
C ILE A 66 11.84 -5.57 1.23
N LEU A 67 10.61 -6.04 1.19
CA LEU A 67 9.71 -5.77 0.06
C LEU A 67 9.09 -4.39 0.20
N SER A 68 9.22 -3.54 -0.81
CA SER A 68 8.44 -2.31 -0.91
C SER A 68 7.18 -2.58 -1.74
N VAL A 69 6.01 -2.42 -1.12
CA VAL A 69 4.72 -2.51 -1.80
C VAL A 69 4.28 -1.10 -2.17
N PRO A 70 3.83 -0.84 -3.41
CA PRO A 70 3.48 0.50 -3.87
C PRO A 70 2.46 1.19 -2.96
N TYR A 71 2.76 2.45 -2.60
CA TYR A 71 1.85 3.31 -1.87
C TYR A 71 1.67 4.63 -2.63
N PRO A 72 0.52 4.85 -3.27
CA PRO A 72 0.36 5.93 -4.23
C PRO A 72 0.22 7.29 -3.55
N GLN A 73 0.86 8.30 -4.12
CA GLN A 73 0.65 9.70 -3.77
C GLN A 73 -0.54 10.30 -4.52
N GLU A 74 -0.81 9.80 -5.72
CA GLU A 74 -1.88 10.27 -6.60
C GLU A 74 -3.27 9.89 -6.08
N LEU A 75 -3.41 8.68 -5.55
CA LEU A 75 -4.65 8.16 -4.99
C LEU A 75 -4.65 8.21 -3.45
N ASN A 76 -4.07 9.26 -2.90
CA ASN A 76 -4.06 9.56 -1.48
C ASN A 76 -4.87 10.85 -1.23
N ASP A 77 -5.92 10.76 -0.40
CA ASP A 77 -6.84 11.85 -0.18
C ASP A 77 -6.21 13.07 0.53
N VAL A 78 -5.16 12.88 1.35
CA VAL A 78 -4.47 14.00 2.01
C VAL A 78 -3.82 14.93 0.99
N PRO A 79 -2.88 14.51 0.13
CA PRO A 79 -2.29 15.40 -0.85
C PRO A 79 -3.31 15.94 -1.87
N GLN A 80 -4.34 15.19 -2.21
CA GLN A 80 -5.32 15.62 -3.20
C GLN A 80 -6.31 16.65 -2.63
N ILE A 81 -6.94 16.35 -1.49
CA ILE A 81 -7.97 17.21 -0.89
C ILE A 81 -7.32 18.38 -0.13
N MET A 82 -6.36 18.13 0.75
CA MET A 82 -5.74 19.19 1.56
C MET A 82 -4.65 19.94 0.80
N GLY A 83 -3.82 19.24 0.07
CA GLY A 83 -2.69 19.84 -0.66
C GLY A 83 -3.12 20.54 -1.93
N ARG A 84 -3.76 19.82 -2.84
CA ARG A 84 -4.17 20.33 -4.17
C ARG A 84 -5.58 20.89 -4.22
N ARG A 85 -6.31 20.88 -3.09
CA ARG A 85 -7.67 21.43 -2.94
C ARG A 85 -8.68 20.83 -3.93
N ARG A 86 -8.51 19.57 -4.29
CA ARG A 86 -9.47 18.87 -5.15
C ARG A 86 -10.76 18.61 -4.39
N GLU A 87 -11.86 18.63 -5.13
CA GLU A 87 -13.16 18.25 -4.59
C GLU A 87 -13.32 16.71 -4.57
N ALA A 88 -14.20 16.21 -3.69
CA ALA A 88 -14.43 14.77 -3.55
C ALA A 88 -14.88 14.08 -4.85
N PRO A 89 -15.73 14.67 -5.71
CA PRO A 89 -16.05 14.11 -7.02
C PRO A 89 -14.81 13.93 -7.91
N GLU A 90 -13.89 14.90 -7.92
CA GLU A 90 -12.67 14.83 -8.73
C GLU A 90 -11.75 13.70 -8.24
N PHE A 91 -11.61 13.55 -6.92
CA PHE A 91 -10.81 12.45 -6.36
C PHE A 91 -11.44 11.08 -6.68
N ALA A 92 -12.76 10.96 -6.60
CA ALA A 92 -13.49 9.75 -6.99
C ALA A 92 -13.28 9.41 -8.48
N GLU A 93 -13.27 10.42 -9.36
CA GLU A 93 -12.99 10.23 -10.80
C GLU A 93 -11.54 9.82 -11.06
N MET A 94 -10.57 10.35 -10.30
CA MET A 94 -9.18 9.90 -10.37
C MET A 94 -9.05 8.41 -10.04
N ILE A 95 -9.75 7.93 -9.00
CA ILE A 95 -9.78 6.52 -8.63
C ILE A 95 -10.33 5.66 -9.78
N LEU A 96 -11.44 6.08 -10.39
CA LEU A 96 -12.05 5.36 -11.51
C LEU A 96 -11.15 5.34 -12.75
N SER A 97 -10.55 6.47 -13.10
CA SER A 97 -9.64 6.58 -14.25
C SER A 97 -8.38 5.71 -14.09
N ALA A 98 -7.82 5.68 -12.87
CA ALA A 98 -6.68 4.81 -12.56
C ALA A 98 -7.07 3.33 -12.67
N PHE A 99 -8.22 2.92 -12.13
CA PHE A 99 -8.72 1.55 -12.26
C PHE A 99 -8.90 1.15 -13.72
N ASP A 100 -9.49 2.02 -14.55
CA ASP A 100 -9.72 1.74 -15.96
C ASP A 100 -8.41 1.57 -16.75
N LEU A 101 -7.37 2.33 -16.40
CA LEU A 101 -6.05 2.17 -17.00
C LEU A 101 -5.41 0.85 -16.57
N HIS A 102 -5.34 0.61 -15.26
CA HIS A 102 -4.73 -0.61 -14.71
C HIS A 102 -5.42 -1.88 -15.19
N GLN A 103 -6.76 -1.87 -15.32
CA GLN A 103 -7.50 -3.00 -15.87
C GLN A 103 -7.12 -3.31 -17.32
N ARG A 104 -6.79 -2.31 -18.13
CA ARG A 104 -6.29 -2.53 -19.50
C ARG A 104 -4.86 -3.04 -19.54
N GLU A 105 -4.02 -2.57 -18.61
CA GLU A 105 -2.58 -2.90 -18.58
C GLU A 105 -2.28 -4.23 -17.87
N CYS A 106 -3.12 -4.68 -16.95
CA CYS A 106 -2.91 -5.88 -16.15
C CYS A 106 -2.83 -7.17 -16.98
N THR A 107 -3.29 -7.15 -18.24
CA THR A 107 -3.13 -8.28 -19.19
C THR A 107 -1.69 -8.48 -19.62
N ALA A 108 -0.86 -7.44 -19.59
CA ALA A 108 0.55 -7.49 -19.95
C ALA A 108 1.46 -7.71 -18.73
N ARG A 109 1.07 -7.14 -17.59
CA ARG A 109 1.81 -7.26 -16.32
C ARG A 109 0.85 -7.08 -15.14
N PRO A 110 1.02 -7.82 -14.03
CA PRO A 110 0.23 -7.54 -12.83
C PRO A 110 0.59 -6.17 -12.27
N VAL A 111 -0.43 -5.44 -11.78
CA VAL A 111 -0.27 -4.12 -11.19
C VAL A 111 -0.95 -4.05 -9.83
N VAL A 112 -0.40 -3.26 -8.91
CA VAL A 112 -0.96 -2.99 -7.59
C VAL A 112 -1.56 -1.60 -7.60
N MET A 113 -2.87 -1.51 -7.42
CA MET A 113 -3.57 -0.24 -7.23
C MET A 113 -3.86 -0.03 -5.76
N GLY A 114 -3.17 0.90 -5.13
CA GLY A 114 -3.45 1.36 -3.77
C GLY A 114 -4.38 2.57 -3.76
N ILE A 115 -5.23 2.68 -2.74
CA ILE A 115 -6.02 3.88 -2.45
C ILE A 115 -5.82 4.22 -0.99
N ALA A 116 -5.18 5.35 -0.71
CA ALA A 116 -4.91 5.81 0.64
C ALA A 116 -6.01 6.76 1.12
N LEU A 117 -6.68 6.37 2.20
CA LEU A 117 -7.86 7.07 2.71
C LEU A 117 -7.72 7.41 4.19
N HIS A 118 -8.17 8.61 4.53
CA HIS A 118 -8.24 9.09 5.91
C HIS A 118 -9.69 9.35 6.31
N PRO A 119 -10.18 8.74 7.40
CA PRO A 119 -11.58 8.91 7.84
C PRO A 119 -11.99 10.36 8.05
N TYR A 120 -11.08 11.22 8.52
CA TYR A 120 -11.36 12.64 8.72
C TYR A 120 -11.44 13.46 7.41
N LEU A 121 -11.09 12.88 6.25
CA LEU A 121 -11.24 13.48 4.92
C LEU A 121 -12.36 12.81 4.14
N MET A 122 -12.06 11.71 3.45
CA MET A 122 -13.05 11.04 2.59
C MET A 122 -14.13 10.29 3.37
N GLY A 123 -13.96 10.08 4.70
CA GLY A 123 -15.00 9.51 5.57
C GLY A 123 -16.08 10.51 6.00
N GLN A 124 -15.96 11.81 5.69
CA GLN A 124 -17.00 12.80 5.99
C GLN A 124 -18.24 12.57 5.11
N ALA A 125 -19.44 12.71 5.69
CA ALA A 125 -20.71 12.36 5.03
C ALA A 125 -20.91 12.97 3.63
N HIS A 126 -20.53 14.26 3.44
CA HIS A 126 -20.64 14.94 2.15
C HIS A 126 -19.62 14.47 1.10
N ARG A 127 -18.54 13.82 1.50
CA ARG A 127 -17.51 13.27 0.62
C ARG A 127 -17.66 11.77 0.42
N PHE A 128 -18.06 11.05 1.47
CA PHE A 128 -18.15 9.59 1.46
C PHE A 128 -19.03 9.04 0.35
N ALA A 129 -20.15 9.72 0.02
CA ALA A 129 -21.02 9.30 -1.07
C ALA A 129 -20.34 9.22 -2.44
N HIS A 130 -19.33 10.05 -2.69
CA HIS A 130 -18.53 10.02 -3.93
C HIS A 130 -17.56 8.83 -3.93
N LEU A 131 -16.88 8.61 -2.82
CA LEU A 131 -16.01 7.45 -2.63
C LEU A 131 -16.78 6.13 -2.76
N GLU A 132 -17.93 6.03 -2.08
CA GLU A 132 -18.77 4.84 -2.13
C GLU A 132 -19.19 4.50 -3.56
N ARG A 133 -19.62 5.49 -4.35
CA ARG A 133 -19.98 5.28 -5.76
C ARG A 133 -18.81 4.79 -6.59
N ALA A 134 -17.62 5.38 -6.39
CA ALA A 134 -16.42 4.94 -7.10
C ALA A 134 -16.07 3.49 -6.76
N LEU A 135 -16.03 3.12 -5.48
CA LEU A 135 -15.70 1.76 -5.05
C LEU A 135 -16.76 0.73 -5.49
N ARG A 136 -18.06 1.08 -5.47
CA ARG A 136 -19.11 0.23 -6.03
C ARG A 136 -18.93 0.00 -7.53
N SER A 137 -18.66 1.07 -8.29
CA SER A 137 -18.41 0.99 -9.73
C SER A 137 -17.21 0.12 -10.05
N ILE A 138 -16.11 0.24 -9.29
CA ILE A 138 -14.95 -0.66 -9.43
C ILE A 138 -15.37 -2.11 -9.18
N LYS A 139 -16.07 -2.37 -8.08
CA LYS A 139 -16.49 -3.73 -7.72
C LYS A 139 -17.41 -4.37 -8.76
N GLU A 140 -18.28 -3.58 -9.40
CA GLU A 140 -19.21 -4.05 -10.44
C GLU A 140 -18.49 -4.33 -11.78
N ARG A 141 -17.41 -3.59 -12.06
CA ARG A 141 -16.63 -3.70 -13.31
C ARG A 141 -15.44 -4.64 -13.23
N ALA A 142 -15.02 -4.97 -12.02
CA ALA A 142 -13.89 -5.86 -11.78
C ALA A 142 -14.16 -7.26 -12.34
N GLY A 143 -13.26 -7.76 -13.17
CA GLY A 143 -13.28 -9.11 -13.72
C GLY A 143 -12.51 -10.11 -12.84
N ALA A 144 -12.34 -11.33 -13.35
CA ALA A 144 -11.63 -12.40 -12.67
C ALA A 144 -10.12 -12.08 -12.46
N GLU A 145 -9.58 -11.17 -13.24
CA GLU A 145 -8.21 -10.67 -13.15
C GLU A 145 -7.98 -9.69 -12.00
N THR A 146 -9.06 -9.20 -11.36
CA THR A 146 -8.98 -8.23 -10.28
C THR A 146 -9.01 -8.91 -8.91
N TRP A 147 -7.93 -8.80 -8.18
CA TRP A 147 -7.81 -9.34 -6.82
C TRP A 147 -7.97 -8.24 -5.77
N PHE A 148 -9.13 -8.16 -5.14
CA PHE A 148 -9.35 -7.31 -3.96
C PHE A 148 -8.63 -7.92 -2.75
N THR A 149 -7.60 -7.27 -2.27
CA THR A 149 -6.68 -7.89 -1.31
C THR A 149 -6.09 -6.88 -0.33
N THR A 150 -5.19 -7.34 0.52
CA THR A 150 -4.42 -6.54 1.46
C THR A 150 -2.94 -6.57 1.11
N THR A 151 -2.18 -5.58 1.55
CA THR A 151 -0.72 -5.53 1.37
C THR A 151 0.00 -6.75 1.95
N GLY A 152 -0.48 -7.28 3.07
CA GLY A 152 0.06 -8.52 3.64
C GLY A 152 -0.13 -9.73 2.73
N ALA A 153 -1.27 -9.83 2.06
CA ALA A 153 -1.52 -10.92 1.10
C ALA A 153 -0.69 -10.74 -0.19
N ILE A 154 -0.51 -9.48 -0.65
CA ILE A 154 0.41 -9.17 -1.76
C ILE A 154 1.83 -9.60 -1.41
N ASN A 155 2.33 -9.24 -0.22
CA ASN A 155 3.65 -9.66 0.26
C ASN A 155 3.79 -11.19 0.25
N SER A 156 2.81 -11.91 0.78
CA SER A 156 2.85 -13.37 0.81
C SER A 156 2.86 -13.98 -0.60
N HIS A 157 2.03 -13.46 -1.50
CA HIS A 157 1.98 -13.91 -2.89
C HIS A 157 3.31 -13.67 -3.61
N PHE A 158 3.86 -12.46 -3.50
CA PHE A 158 5.09 -12.08 -4.17
C PHE A 158 6.30 -12.92 -3.71
N ARG A 159 6.39 -13.22 -2.42
CA ARG A 159 7.42 -14.11 -1.85
C ARG A 159 7.29 -15.54 -2.34
N ASN A 160 6.06 -16.05 -2.51
CA ASN A 160 5.84 -17.40 -3.00
C ASN A 160 6.23 -17.55 -4.47
N LEU A 161 6.00 -16.54 -5.32
CA LEU A 161 6.44 -16.56 -6.72
C LEU A 161 7.96 -16.72 -6.86
N GLU A 162 8.76 -16.11 -5.99
CA GLU A 162 10.22 -16.28 -6.01
C GLU A 162 10.67 -17.69 -5.63
N ILE A 163 9.98 -18.32 -4.69
CA ILE A 163 10.29 -19.69 -4.29
C ILE A 163 10.04 -20.67 -5.44
N GLU A 164 8.99 -20.44 -6.24
CA GLU A 164 8.65 -21.27 -7.39
C GLU A 164 9.62 -21.07 -8.58
N MET A 165 10.30 -19.91 -8.64
CA MET A 165 11.25 -19.55 -9.72
C MET A 165 12.71 -19.91 -9.38
N SER A 166 13.00 -20.32 -8.14
CA SER A 166 14.36 -20.68 -7.65
C SER A 166 14.61 -22.17 -7.72
#